data_6cc48ec89d887ac285db29fcea302ab8
#
_entry.id   6cc48ec89d887ac285db29fcea302ab8
#
_cell.length_a   1.000
_cell.length_b   1.000
_cell.length_c   1.000
_cell.angle_alpha   90.00
_cell.angle_beta   90.00
_cell.angle_gamma   90.00
#
_symmetry.space_group_name_H-M   'P 1'
#
loop_
_entity.id
_entity.type
_entity.pdbx_description
1 polymer ?
#
loop_
_entity_poly.entity_id
_entity_poly.type
_entity_poly.pdbx_seq_one_letter_code
_entity_poly.pdbx_strand_id
1 'polypeptide(L)'
;MNQTKKDIKDFLISKDIKFSSIFEIDKLPGGSSNETWIIKYKNDSCVEKIVLRRHFQGIRNIDNEYPPLSLKIESDVMIAAYDEKIPVPKILYRTESKSNLGEGFFMEFIEGVALGNKIVDNNFLKSKKVNLSEQCGYHLSKIHKIH
;
A
#
# COMPACT_ATOMS: atom_id res chain seq x y z
N MET A 1 11.70 17.11 -12.92
CA MET A 1 11.14 15.80 -12.39
C MET A 1 11.02 15.96 -10.90
N ASN A 2 9.89 15.62 -10.29
CA ASN A 2 9.75 15.73 -8.83
C ASN A 2 10.79 14.82 -8.14
N GLN A 3 11.51 15.34 -7.13
CA GLN A 3 12.57 14.61 -6.43
C GLN A 3 12.09 13.23 -5.94
N THR A 4 10.89 13.16 -5.38
CA THR A 4 10.29 11.90 -4.94
C THR A 4 10.17 10.84 -6.04
N LYS A 5 9.79 11.24 -7.26
CA LYS A 5 9.72 10.31 -8.39
C LYS A 5 11.10 9.76 -8.77
N LYS A 6 12.14 10.57 -8.62
CA LYS A 6 13.53 10.15 -8.82
C LYS A 6 13.94 9.16 -7.74
N ASP A 7 13.70 9.47 -6.47
CA ASP A 7 14.08 8.63 -5.34
C ASP A 7 13.36 7.26 -5.39
N ILE A 8 12.09 7.23 -5.83
CA ILE A 8 11.35 5.98 -6.07
C ILE A 8 12.06 5.14 -7.14
N LYS A 9 12.44 5.75 -8.27
CA LYS A 9 13.14 5.04 -9.34
C LYS A 9 14.47 4.48 -8.87
N ASP A 10 15.28 5.30 -8.21
CA ASP A 10 16.62 4.94 -7.74
C ASP A 10 16.53 3.77 -6.72
N PHE A 11 15.56 3.83 -5.79
CA PHE A 11 15.31 2.74 -4.84
C PHE A 11 14.95 1.44 -5.55
N LEU A 12 14.04 1.48 -6.49
CA LEU A 12 13.58 0.30 -7.18
C LEU A 12 14.69 -0.32 -8.04
N ILE A 13 15.52 0.50 -8.69
CA ILE A 13 16.73 0.04 -9.43
C ILE A 13 17.69 -0.68 -8.48
N SER A 14 17.87 -0.20 -7.24
CA SER A 14 18.73 -0.84 -6.25
C SER A 14 18.23 -2.22 -5.79
N LYS A 15 16.99 -2.60 -6.12
CA LYS A 15 16.37 -3.89 -5.80
C LYS A 15 16.36 -4.88 -6.97
N ASP A 16 17.21 -4.65 -7.97
CA ASP A 16 17.34 -5.49 -9.17
C ASP A 16 16.01 -5.75 -9.90
N ILE A 17 15.02 -4.91 -9.65
CA ILE A 17 13.83 -4.94 -10.47
C ILE A 17 14.30 -4.51 -11.86
N LYS A 18 14.27 -5.44 -12.83
CA LYS A 18 14.69 -5.18 -14.22
C LYS A 18 13.81 -4.09 -14.82
N PHE A 19 14.26 -2.84 -14.65
CA PHE A 19 13.59 -1.69 -15.22
C PHE A 19 13.94 -1.49 -16.67
N SER A 20 13.32 -2.20 -17.56
CA SER A 20 13.28 -1.77 -18.94
C SER A 20 12.50 -0.46 -19.10
N SER A 21 11.53 -0.17 -18.23
CA SER A 21 10.90 1.16 -18.18
C SER A 21 9.85 1.32 -17.05
N ILE A 22 10.18 2.09 -16.02
CA ILE A 22 9.13 2.74 -15.21
C ILE A 22 8.59 3.90 -16.05
N PHE A 23 7.34 3.85 -16.41
CA PHE A 23 6.75 4.86 -17.28
C PHE A 23 5.77 5.79 -16.57
N GLU A 24 5.23 5.37 -15.42
CA GLU A 24 4.26 6.17 -14.68
C GLU A 24 4.49 6.05 -13.17
N ILE A 25 4.54 7.18 -12.48
CA ILE A 25 4.62 7.27 -11.01
C ILE A 25 3.68 8.39 -10.60
N ASP A 26 2.59 8.06 -9.93
CA ASP A 26 1.58 9.02 -9.54
C ASP A 26 1.22 8.91 -8.07
N LYS A 27 1.08 10.08 -7.44
CA LYS A 27 0.58 10.17 -6.08
C LYS A 27 -0.94 10.02 -6.10
N LEU A 28 -1.47 9.10 -5.31
CA LEU A 28 -2.90 8.95 -5.13
C LEU A 28 -3.43 10.10 -4.24
N PRO A 29 -4.60 10.66 -4.57
CA PRO A 29 -5.24 11.65 -3.71
C PRO A 29 -5.74 11.02 -2.42
N GLY A 30 -5.67 11.77 -1.32
CA GLY A 30 -6.14 11.34 0.00
C GLY A 30 -5.01 10.95 0.94
N GLY A 31 -5.37 10.77 2.22
CA GLY A 31 -4.43 10.50 3.31
C GLY A 31 -3.88 11.78 3.94
N SER A 32 -4.17 12.00 5.23
CA SER A 32 -3.67 13.16 5.99
C SER A 32 -2.26 12.94 6.54
N SER A 33 -1.89 11.71 6.85
CA SER A 33 -0.62 11.38 7.52
C SER A 33 0.38 10.65 6.62
N ASN A 34 -0.11 9.94 5.61
CA ASN A 34 0.71 9.10 4.74
C ASN A 34 0.46 9.42 3.28
N GLU A 35 1.51 9.31 2.48
CA GLU A 35 1.44 9.36 1.02
C GLU A 35 1.34 7.96 0.45
N THR A 36 0.48 7.81 -0.56
CA THR A 36 0.36 6.60 -1.35
C THR A 36 0.69 6.91 -2.80
N TRP A 37 1.61 6.17 -3.36
CA TRP A 37 2.07 6.33 -4.75
C TRP A 37 1.83 5.04 -5.51
N ILE A 38 1.33 5.15 -6.73
CA ILE A 38 1.22 4.05 -7.68
C ILE A 38 2.39 4.13 -8.66
N ILE A 39 3.05 3.01 -8.88
CA ILE A 39 4.14 2.87 -9.83
C ILE A 39 3.77 1.83 -10.87
N LYS A 40 3.78 2.20 -12.15
CA LYS A 40 3.58 1.29 -13.27
C LYS A 40 4.89 1.10 -14.01
N TYR A 41 5.23 -0.13 -14.28
CA TYR A 41 6.44 -0.50 -15.00
C TYR A 41 6.19 -1.68 -15.94
N LYS A 42 7.03 -1.79 -16.97
CA LYS A 42 7.03 -2.95 -17.86
C LYS A 42 8.02 -3.99 -17.35
N ASN A 43 7.54 -5.20 -17.21
CA ASN A 43 8.37 -6.38 -17.00
C ASN A 43 8.18 -7.30 -18.20
N ASP A 44 9.20 -7.37 -19.04
CA ASP A 44 9.15 -8.02 -20.36
C ASP A 44 7.97 -7.49 -21.22
N SER A 45 6.91 -8.28 -21.39
CA SER A 45 5.74 -7.89 -22.18
C SER A 45 4.54 -7.46 -21.36
N CYS A 46 4.62 -7.51 -20.02
CA CYS A 46 3.51 -7.23 -19.13
C CYS A 46 3.69 -5.88 -18.41
N VAL A 47 2.57 -5.20 -18.18
CA VAL A 47 2.52 -4.02 -17.32
C VAL A 47 2.20 -4.48 -15.90
N GLU A 48 3.14 -4.21 -15.00
CA GLU A 48 2.97 -4.46 -13.58
C GLU A 48 2.74 -3.17 -12.80
N LYS A 49 2.08 -3.29 -11.66
CA LYS A 49 1.79 -2.18 -10.76
C LYS A 49 2.22 -2.55 -9.35
N ILE A 50 2.85 -1.59 -8.67
CA ILE A 50 3.15 -1.66 -7.23
C ILE A 50 2.75 -0.37 -6.55
N VAL A 51 2.56 -0.43 -5.25
CA VAL A 51 2.16 0.72 -4.43
C VAL A 51 3.24 0.99 -3.39
N LEU A 52 3.67 2.26 -3.29
CA LEU A 52 4.47 2.75 -2.16
C LEU A 52 3.56 3.49 -1.19
N ARG A 53 3.62 3.10 0.08
CA ARG A 53 3.05 3.83 1.21
C ARG A 53 4.17 4.33 2.08
N ARG A 54 4.19 5.64 2.36
CA ARG A 54 5.23 6.28 3.17
C ARG A 54 4.69 7.44 3.99
N HIS A 55 5.42 7.86 5.03
CA HIS A 55 5.09 9.08 5.74
C HIS A 55 5.25 10.30 4.84
N PHE A 56 4.40 11.30 5.04
CA PHE A 56 4.51 12.59 4.38
C PHE A 56 5.83 13.27 4.80
N GLN A 57 6.69 13.61 3.83
CA GLN A 57 7.91 14.36 4.12
C GLN A 57 7.54 15.82 4.41
N GLY A 58 7.47 16.19 5.67
CA GLY A 58 7.25 17.58 6.05
C GLY A 58 6.51 17.78 7.37
N ILE A 59 5.84 16.76 7.91
CA ILE A 59 5.14 16.88 9.19
C ILE A 59 5.55 15.71 10.09
N ARG A 60 6.74 15.78 10.67
CA ARG A 60 6.96 15.18 11.98
C ARG A 60 6.57 16.26 13.00
N ASN A 61 5.29 16.39 13.27
CA ASN A 61 4.87 17.02 14.52
C ASN A 61 5.28 16.07 15.64
N ILE A 62 6.48 16.30 16.16
CA ILE A 62 7.07 15.59 17.31
C ILE A 62 6.23 15.78 18.56
N ASP A 63 5.33 16.76 18.56
CA ASP A 63 4.51 17.18 19.68
C ASP A 63 3.08 16.57 19.68
N ASN A 64 2.80 15.58 18.85
CA ASN A 64 1.50 14.92 18.91
C ASN A 64 1.46 13.95 20.09
N GLU A 65 0.53 14.17 21.00
CA GLU A 65 0.19 13.28 22.12
C GLU A 65 -0.10 11.83 21.63
N TYR A 66 -0.45 11.67 20.37
CA TYR A 66 -0.70 10.40 19.68
C TYR A 66 0.12 10.35 18.37
N PRO A 67 1.39 9.90 18.42
CA PRO A 67 2.18 9.77 17.20
C PRO A 67 1.54 8.76 16.26
N PRO A 68 1.58 9.00 14.94
CA PRO A 68 1.08 8.04 13.97
C PRO A 68 1.79 6.70 14.13
N LEU A 69 1.06 5.60 13.92
CA LEU A 69 1.64 4.26 13.94
C LEU A 69 2.81 4.19 12.96
N SER A 70 3.95 3.67 13.42
CA SER A 70 5.12 3.44 12.57
C SER A 70 4.74 2.56 11.37
N LEU A 71 5.15 2.95 10.17
CA LEU A 71 4.91 2.16 8.97
C LEU A 71 5.67 0.83 9.00
N LYS A 72 6.73 0.74 9.81
CA LYS A 72 7.37 -0.53 10.12
C LYS A 72 6.40 -1.48 10.82
N ILE A 73 5.75 -1.03 11.90
CA ILE A 73 4.76 -1.85 12.62
C ILE A 73 3.57 -2.20 11.71
N GLU A 74 3.05 -1.22 10.95
CA GLU A 74 1.98 -1.49 9.98
C GLU A 74 2.37 -2.60 9.01
N SER A 75 3.58 -2.56 8.46
CA SER A 75 4.06 -3.59 7.55
C SER A 75 4.32 -4.94 8.23
N ASP A 76 4.75 -4.97 9.52
CA ASP A 76 4.90 -6.21 10.28
C ASP A 76 3.55 -6.92 10.48
N VAL A 77 2.51 -6.15 10.84
CA VAL A 77 1.14 -6.66 10.98
C VAL A 77 0.61 -7.19 9.65
N MET A 78 0.85 -6.48 8.54
CA MET A 78 0.42 -6.94 7.22
C MET A 78 1.14 -8.24 6.81
N ILE A 79 2.42 -8.39 7.11
CA ILE A 79 3.16 -9.64 6.83
C ILE A 79 2.58 -10.79 7.65
N ALA A 80 2.36 -10.61 8.95
CA ALA A 80 1.75 -11.63 9.80
C ALA A 80 0.36 -12.04 9.27
N ALA A 81 -0.47 -11.09 8.86
CA ALA A 81 -1.76 -11.37 8.27
C ALA A 81 -1.65 -12.13 6.93
N TYR A 82 -0.68 -11.77 6.09
CA TYR A 82 -0.44 -12.44 4.82
C TYR A 82 -0.01 -13.91 5.02
N ASP A 83 0.86 -14.18 5.99
CA ASP A 83 1.33 -15.53 6.32
C ASP A 83 0.18 -16.42 6.80
N GLU A 84 -0.78 -15.86 7.52
CA GLU A 84 -2.03 -16.51 7.95
C GLU A 84 -3.10 -16.57 6.85
N LYS A 85 -2.75 -16.26 5.60
CA LYS A 85 -3.67 -16.31 4.45
C LYS A 85 -4.88 -15.37 4.58
N ILE A 86 -4.72 -14.27 5.30
CA ILE A 86 -5.69 -13.18 5.28
C ILE A 86 -5.46 -12.37 3.99
N PRO A 87 -6.51 -11.97 3.28
CA PRO A 87 -6.39 -11.28 2.00
C PRO A 87 -5.92 -9.82 2.20
N VAL A 88 -4.64 -9.65 2.39
CA VAL A 88 -3.94 -8.36 2.44
C VAL A 88 -2.90 -8.29 1.34
N PRO A 89 -2.54 -7.09 0.84
CA PRO A 89 -1.47 -6.94 -0.13
C PRO A 89 -0.14 -7.49 0.41
N LYS A 90 0.60 -8.23 -0.42
CA LYS A 90 1.94 -8.68 -0.07
C LYS A 90 2.90 -7.51 0.04
N ILE A 91 3.66 -7.45 1.13
CA ILE A 91 4.77 -6.50 1.27
C ILE A 91 5.95 -6.98 0.43
N LEU A 92 6.44 -6.11 -0.45
CA LEU A 92 7.54 -6.41 -1.37
C LEU A 92 8.87 -5.90 -0.82
N TYR A 93 8.91 -4.64 -0.40
CA TYR A 93 10.12 -3.98 0.11
C TYR A 93 9.76 -3.00 1.20
N ARG A 94 10.72 -2.76 2.11
CA ARG A 94 10.63 -1.69 3.12
C ARG A 94 11.66 -0.62 2.86
N THR A 95 11.35 0.60 3.23
CA THR A 95 12.29 1.73 3.24
C THR A 95 12.53 2.18 4.66
N GLU A 96 13.77 2.58 4.94
CA GLU A 96 14.18 3.04 6.26
C GLU A 96 14.01 4.55 6.39
N SER A 97 13.85 5.03 7.63
CA SER A 97 13.73 6.47 7.93
C SER A 97 14.90 7.31 7.42
N LYS A 98 16.09 6.71 7.29
CA LYS A 98 17.32 7.37 6.79
C LYS A 98 17.42 7.39 5.25
N SER A 99 16.55 6.65 4.55
CA SER A 99 16.53 6.67 3.08
C SER A 99 15.94 7.96 2.54
N ASN A 100 16.24 8.30 1.30
CA ASN A 100 15.63 9.46 0.62
C ASN A 100 14.11 9.39 0.55
N LEU A 101 13.54 8.17 0.60
CA LEU A 101 12.10 7.95 0.65
C LEU A 101 11.50 8.10 2.04
N GLY A 102 12.33 8.08 3.10
CA GLY A 102 11.85 7.99 4.48
C GLY A 102 11.29 6.62 4.82
N GLU A 103 10.66 6.49 6.00
CA GLU A 103 10.02 5.26 6.43
C GLU A 103 8.78 4.95 5.58
N GLY A 104 8.72 3.73 5.08
CA GLY A 104 7.62 3.28 4.23
C GLY A 104 7.78 1.84 3.77
N PHE A 105 6.89 1.41 2.91
CA PHE A 105 6.95 0.09 2.29
C PHE A 105 6.31 0.07 0.91
N PHE A 106 6.80 -0.83 0.07
CA PHE A 106 6.21 -1.19 -1.21
C PHE A 106 5.39 -2.45 -1.05
N MET A 107 4.22 -2.48 -1.67
CA MET A 107 3.29 -3.60 -1.64
C MET A 107 2.67 -3.85 -3.00
N GLU A 108 2.08 -5.03 -3.16
CA GLU A 108 1.27 -5.37 -4.33
C GLU A 108 0.15 -4.36 -4.55
N PHE A 109 -0.12 -4.08 -5.82
CA PHE A 109 -1.32 -3.35 -6.20
C PHE A 109 -2.50 -4.31 -6.29
N ILE A 110 -3.55 -4.04 -5.55
CA ILE A 110 -4.80 -4.81 -5.59
C ILE A 110 -5.83 -4.02 -6.40
N GLU A 111 -6.30 -4.62 -7.48
CA GLU A 111 -7.42 -4.05 -8.25
C GLU A 111 -8.69 -4.09 -7.41
N GLY A 112 -9.36 -2.94 -7.31
CA GLY A 112 -10.58 -2.84 -6.52
C GLY A 112 -11.17 -1.46 -6.47
N VAL A 113 -12.29 -1.34 -5.79
CA VAL A 113 -13.02 -0.09 -5.57
C VAL A 113 -13.05 0.22 -4.08
N ALA A 114 -12.39 1.30 -3.67
CA ALA A 114 -12.34 1.77 -2.28
C ALA A 114 -13.32 2.93 -1.99
N LEU A 115 -14.15 3.33 -2.94
CA LEU A 115 -15.10 4.45 -2.77
C LEU A 115 -16.34 3.97 -2.04
N GLY A 116 -16.57 4.48 -0.83
CA GLY A 116 -17.70 4.08 0.03
C GLY A 116 -19.06 4.18 -0.66
N ASN A 117 -19.32 5.24 -1.43
CA ASN A 117 -20.56 5.39 -2.19
C ASN A 117 -20.77 4.30 -3.24
N LYS A 118 -19.71 3.79 -3.86
CA LYS A 118 -19.79 2.66 -4.80
C LYS A 118 -19.93 1.32 -4.08
N ILE A 119 -19.31 1.17 -2.91
CA ILE A 119 -19.39 -0.07 -2.12
C ILE A 119 -20.80 -0.26 -1.55
N VAL A 120 -21.45 0.81 -1.09
CA VAL A 120 -22.82 0.74 -0.53
C VAL A 120 -23.91 0.78 -1.62
N ASP A 121 -23.56 0.91 -2.89
CA ASP A 121 -24.53 0.82 -3.97
C ASP A 121 -25.14 -0.57 -4.01
N ASN A 122 -26.43 -0.63 -3.67
CA ASN A 122 -27.19 -1.87 -3.64
C ASN A 122 -27.17 -2.64 -4.96
N ASN A 123 -27.06 -1.95 -6.10
CA ASN A 123 -26.99 -2.62 -7.40
C ASN A 123 -25.66 -3.34 -7.58
N PHE A 124 -24.56 -2.73 -7.15
CA PHE A 124 -23.24 -3.36 -7.18
C PHE A 124 -23.20 -4.63 -6.30
N LEU A 125 -23.63 -4.53 -5.04
CA LEU A 125 -23.63 -5.67 -4.11
C LEU A 125 -24.55 -6.79 -4.57
N LYS A 126 -25.77 -6.47 -5.03
CA LYS A 126 -26.71 -7.45 -5.56
C LYS A 126 -26.19 -8.15 -6.82
N SER A 127 -25.58 -7.41 -7.73
CA SER A 127 -25.02 -7.98 -8.98
C SER A 127 -23.91 -8.98 -8.72
N LYS A 128 -23.13 -8.78 -7.63
CA LYS A 128 -22.01 -9.66 -7.25
C LYS A 128 -22.41 -10.78 -6.29
N LYS A 129 -23.65 -10.80 -5.79
CA LYS A 129 -24.12 -11.73 -4.75
C LYS A 129 -23.17 -11.80 -3.53
N VAL A 130 -22.61 -10.66 -3.14
CA VAL A 130 -21.60 -10.55 -2.08
C VAL A 130 -22.28 -10.15 -0.78
N ASN A 131 -22.06 -10.91 0.27
CA ASN A 131 -22.39 -10.52 1.65
C ASN A 131 -21.14 -9.94 2.31
N LEU A 132 -20.99 -8.62 2.27
CA LEU A 132 -19.82 -7.93 2.84
C LEU A 132 -19.73 -8.14 4.36
N SER A 133 -20.85 -8.12 5.08
CA SER A 133 -20.84 -8.30 6.53
C SER A 133 -20.32 -9.67 6.93
N GLU A 134 -20.72 -10.72 6.22
CA GLU A 134 -20.23 -12.08 6.43
C GLU A 134 -18.73 -12.19 6.13
N GLN A 135 -18.27 -11.63 5.01
CA GLN A 135 -16.86 -11.64 4.67
C GLN A 135 -16.02 -10.86 5.69
N CYS A 136 -16.46 -9.69 6.12
CA CYS A 136 -15.79 -8.91 7.16
C CYS A 136 -15.70 -9.70 8.47
N GLY A 137 -16.80 -10.32 8.92
CA GLY A 137 -16.83 -11.16 10.12
C GLY A 137 -15.89 -12.36 10.02
N TYR A 138 -15.88 -13.03 8.87
CA TYR A 138 -14.98 -14.15 8.62
C TYR A 138 -13.50 -13.76 8.71
N HIS A 139 -13.09 -12.68 8.03
CA HIS A 139 -11.71 -12.23 8.07
C HIS A 139 -11.30 -11.68 9.44
N LEU A 140 -12.20 -10.94 10.11
CA LEU A 140 -11.98 -10.47 11.47
C LEU A 140 -11.74 -11.64 12.44
N SER A 141 -12.51 -12.71 12.31
CA SER A 141 -12.32 -13.91 13.15
C SER A 141 -10.97 -14.59 12.94
N LYS A 142 -10.39 -14.49 11.75
CA LYS A 142 -9.02 -14.97 11.47
C LYS A 142 -7.96 -14.06 12.07
N ILE A 143 -8.14 -12.73 11.95
CA ILE A 143 -7.22 -11.75 12.54
C ILE A 143 -7.09 -11.96 14.05
N HIS A 144 -8.21 -12.20 14.74
CA HIS A 144 -8.22 -12.44 16.19
C HIS A 144 -7.53 -13.74 16.62
N LYS A 145 -7.16 -14.62 15.70
CA LYS A 145 -6.42 -15.86 15.98
C LYS A 145 -4.93 -15.75 15.76
N ILE A 146 -4.45 -14.62 15.28
CA ILE A 146 -3.01 -14.36 15.13
C ILE A 146 -2.46 -14.12 16.54
N HIS A 147 -1.45 -14.90 16.94
CA HIS A 147 -0.79 -14.86 18.26
C HIS A 147 0.62 -14.27 18.15
#